data_6f2568343bfe7e5276af71e10775030f
#
_entry.id   6f2568343bfe7e5276af71e10775030f
#
_cell.length_a   1.000
_cell.length_b   1.000
_cell.length_c   1.000
_cell.angle_alpha   90.00
_cell.angle_beta   90.00
_cell.angle_gamma   90.00
#
_symmetry.space_group_name_H-M   'P 1'
#
loop_
_entity.id
_entity.type
_entity.pdbx_description
1 polymer ?
#
loop_
_entity_poly.entity_id
_entity_poly.type
_entity_poly.pdbx_seq_one_letter_code
_entity_poly.pdbx_strand_id
1 'polypeptide(L)'
;AANSVDSDQYVDASIDTAHISADAITEAKIADNAVQSEHLNDNVISGQTELASGLALTDELLVSDGGTIKRMDVSVLTAVTDDNATALAIALG
;
A
#
# COMPACT_ATOMS: atom_id res chain seq x y z
N ALA A 1 22.54 27.65 18.00
CA ALA A 1 21.22 27.90 18.55
C ALA A 1 20.18 26.93 17.96
N ALA A 2 19.13 26.64 18.68
CA ALA A 2 18.05 25.84 18.19
C ALA A 2 17.44 26.48 16.93
N ASN A 3 17.09 25.65 15.93
CA ASN A 3 16.46 26.10 14.69
C ASN A 3 17.37 27.00 13.84
N SER A 4 18.69 26.87 13.98
CA SER A 4 19.65 27.70 13.26
C SER A 4 19.96 27.18 11.85
N VAL A 5 19.53 25.98 11.49
CA VAL A 5 19.73 25.38 10.17
C VAL A 5 18.37 25.22 9.51
N ASP A 6 18.17 25.87 8.37
CA ASP A 6 16.94 25.78 7.59
C ASP A 6 17.29 25.54 6.11
N SER A 7 16.29 25.67 5.22
CA SER A 7 16.48 25.37 3.80
C SER A 7 17.58 26.23 3.14
N ASP A 8 17.81 27.42 3.63
CA ASP A 8 18.83 28.31 3.06
C ASP A 8 20.26 27.82 3.32
N GLN A 9 20.46 26.99 4.32
CA GLN A 9 21.77 26.43 4.67
C GLN A 9 22.12 25.18 3.85
N TYR A 10 21.19 24.65 3.06
CA TYR A 10 21.43 23.46 2.23
C TYR A 10 21.46 23.83 0.76
N VAL A 11 22.42 23.26 0.05
CA VAL A 11 22.45 23.35 -1.42
C VAL A 11 21.43 22.33 -1.95
N ASP A 12 20.68 22.71 -2.99
CA ASP A 12 19.71 21.80 -3.61
C ASP A 12 20.39 20.48 -4.00
N ALA A 13 19.71 19.38 -3.68
CA ALA A 13 20.18 18.02 -3.95
C ALA A 13 21.43 17.63 -3.16
N SER A 14 21.80 18.38 -2.13
CA SER A 14 23.00 18.07 -1.32
C SER A 14 22.75 17.00 -0.25
N ILE A 15 21.49 16.75 0.08
CA ILE A 15 21.12 15.69 1.05
C ILE A 15 20.76 14.45 0.26
N ASP A 16 21.66 13.49 0.27
CA ASP A 16 21.49 12.25 -0.49
C ASP A 16 21.35 11.04 0.44
N THR A 17 21.35 9.86 -0.13
CA THR A 17 21.12 8.62 0.60
C THR A 17 22.10 8.44 1.77
N ALA A 18 23.35 8.86 1.60
CA ALA A 18 24.36 8.71 2.66
C ALA A 18 24.07 9.56 3.88
N HIS A 19 23.29 10.63 3.73
CA HIS A 19 22.93 11.55 4.82
C HIS A 19 21.70 11.10 5.59
N ILE A 20 20.95 10.12 5.06
CA ILE A 20 19.74 9.60 5.68
C ILE A 20 20.04 8.19 6.16
N SER A 21 20.08 7.99 7.46
CA SER A 21 20.33 6.69 8.04
C SER A 21 19.20 5.72 7.70
N ALA A 22 19.51 4.42 7.70
CA ALA A 22 18.48 3.40 7.54
C ALA A 22 17.40 3.60 8.62
N ASP A 23 16.14 3.46 8.20
CA ASP A 23 14.97 3.61 9.08
C ASP A 23 14.81 5.00 9.71
N ALA A 24 15.52 6.00 9.19
CA ALA A 24 15.41 7.37 9.72
C ALA A 24 14.11 8.06 9.33
N ILE A 25 13.49 7.67 8.21
CA ILE A 25 12.22 8.22 7.76
C ILE A 25 11.11 7.34 8.30
N THR A 26 10.47 7.82 9.34
CA THR A 26 9.38 7.12 10.03
C THR A 26 8.03 7.71 9.61
N GLU A 27 6.95 7.09 10.04
CA GLU A 27 5.59 7.57 9.75
C GLU A 27 5.39 9.03 10.15
N ALA A 28 6.04 9.48 11.22
CA ALA A 28 5.92 10.86 11.69
C ALA A 28 6.52 11.88 10.72
N LYS A 29 7.38 11.43 9.81
CA LYS A 29 8.06 12.31 8.86
C LYS A 29 7.39 12.35 7.49
N ILE A 30 6.38 11.52 7.30
CA ILE A 30 5.59 11.49 6.06
C ILE A 30 4.19 11.98 6.39
N ALA A 31 3.78 13.08 5.79
CA ALA A 31 2.46 13.64 6.04
C ALA A 31 1.37 12.68 5.56
N ASP A 32 0.20 12.75 6.20
CA ASP A 32 -0.96 11.97 5.80
C ASP A 32 -1.28 12.25 4.33
N ASN A 33 -1.57 11.21 3.56
CA ASN A 33 -1.91 11.29 2.14
C ASN A 33 -0.76 11.81 1.25
N ALA A 34 0.48 11.81 1.76
CA ALA A 34 1.62 12.32 1.01
C ALA A 34 2.15 11.32 -0.04
N VAL A 35 1.91 10.02 0.16
CA VAL A 35 2.38 8.98 -0.79
C VAL A 35 1.31 8.76 -1.84
N GLN A 36 1.65 9.06 -3.08
CA GLN A 36 0.74 8.95 -4.23
C GLN A 36 1.21 7.85 -5.17
N SER A 37 0.43 7.58 -6.21
CA SER A 37 0.74 6.50 -7.16
C SER A 37 2.14 6.65 -7.80
N GLU A 38 2.55 7.87 -8.05
CA GLU A 38 3.87 8.15 -8.66
C GLU A 38 5.04 7.83 -7.74
N HIS A 39 4.78 7.68 -6.43
CA HIS A 39 5.81 7.33 -5.46
C HIS A 39 6.03 5.82 -5.34
N LEU A 40 5.17 5.03 -5.99
CA LEU A 40 5.26 3.57 -5.95
C LEU A 40 6.02 3.07 -7.17
N ASN A 41 6.99 2.19 -6.94
CA ASN A 41 7.68 1.50 -8.02
C ASN A 41 6.78 0.42 -8.61
N ASP A 42 6.90 0.16 -9.91
CA ASP A 42 6.10 -0.87 -10.59
C ASP A 42 6.25 -2.25 -9.94
N ASN A 43 7.37 -2.50 -9.27
CA ASN A 43 7.63 -3.79 -8.64
C ASN A 43 7.19 -3.84 -7.16
N VAL A 44 6.40 -2.86 -6.70
CA VAL A 44 5.97 -2.82 -5.28
C VAL A 44 5.22 -4.10 -4.90
N ILE A 45 4.56 -4.75 -5.85
CA ILE A 45 3.88 -6.03 -5.65
C ILE A 45 4.78 -7.18 -6.09
N SER A 46 5.27 -7.13 -7.33
CA SER A 46 6.03 -8.25 -7.92
C SER A 46 7.37 -8.51 -7.23
N GLY A 47 7.90 -7.51 -6.53
CA GLY A 47 9.13 -7.65 -5.75
C GLY A 47 8.94 -8.30 -4.39
N GLN A 48 7.70 -8.60 -3.98
CA GLN A 48 7.43 -9.24 -2.70
C GLN A 48 7.54 -10.76 -2.80
N THR A 49 7.68 -11.41 -1.64
CA THR A 49 7.68 -12.87 -1.57
C THR A 49 6.33 -13.40 -2.02
N GLU A 50 6.34 -14.37 -2.91
CA GLU A 50 5.11 -14.97 -3.44
C GLU A 50 4.35 -15.75 -2.37
N LEU A 51 3.04 -15.55 -2.30
CA LEU A 51 2.14 -16.42 -1.56
C LEU A 51 1.61 -17.46 -2.55
N ALA A 52 2.33 -18.58 -2.69
CA ALA A 52 2.03 -19.61 -3.70
C ALA A 52 0.88 -20.53 -3.29
N SER A 53 0.57 -20.59 -1.98
CA SER A 53 -0.50 -21.45 -1.44
C SER A 53 -0.80 -20.98 -0.01
N GLY A 54 -1.85 -21.56 0.59
CA GLY A 54 -2.17 -21.26 1.98
C GLY A 54 -2.92 -19.95 2.19
N LEU A 55 -3.55 -19.41 1.14
CA LEU A 55 -4.40 -18.23 1.28
C LEU A 55 -5.52 -18.52 2.26
N ALA A 56 -5.63 -17.70 3.31
CA ALA A 56 -6.66 -17.83 4.33
C ALA A 56 -7.77 -16.80 4.10
N LEU A 57 -8.98 -17.12 4.52
CA LEU A 57 -10.12 -16.21 4.41
C LEU A 57 -9.92 -14.92 5.22
N THR A 58 -9.03 -14.96 6.21
CA THR A 58 -8.70 -13.80 7.05
C THR A 58 -7.54 -12.97 6.49
N ASP A 59 -6.89 -13.41 5.42
CA ASP A 59 -5.87 -12.61 4.74
C ASP A 59 -6.54 -11.39 4.09
N GLU A 60 -5.80 -10.29 4.02
CA GLU A 60 -6.39 -9.01 3.64
C GLU A 60 -5.75 -8.46 2.37
N LEU A 61 -6.56 -7.75 1.58
CA LEU A 61 -6.10 -7.00 0.42
C LEU A 61 -6.39 -5.51 0.65
N LEU A 62 -5.57 -4.68 0.03
CA LEU A 62 -5.79 -3.24 0.01
C LEU A 62 -6.63 -2.91 -1.21
N VAL A 63 -7.77 -2.26 -1.00
CA VAL A 63 -8.70 -1.95 -2.09
C VAL A 63 -9.09 -0.47 -2.05
N SER A 64 -9.49 0.05 -3.22
CA SER A 64 -10.09 1.37 -3.33
C SER A 64 -11.61 1.19 -3.37
N ASP A 65 -12.27 1.55 -2.30
CA ASP A 65 -13.73 1.47 -2.17
C ASP A 65 -14.31 2.87 -2.41
N GLY A 66 -14.81 3.10 -3.61
CA GLY A 66 -15.35 4.41 -3.97
C GLY A 66 -14.32 5.53 -3.87
N GLY A 67 -13.04 5.22 -4.06
CA GLY A 67 -11.96 6.19 -3.97
C GLY A 67 -11.29 6.27 -2.60
N THR A 68 -11.76 5.51 -1.62
CA THR A 68 -11.17 5.44 -0.28
C THR A 68 -10.44 4.12 -0.11
N ILE A 69 -9.20 4.18 0.37
CA ILE A 69 -8.41 2.97 0.62
C ILE A 69 -8.96 2.26 1.85
N LYS A 70 -9.23 0.96 1.68
CA LYS A 70 -9.70 0.09 2.76
C LYS A 70 -9.02 -1.26 2.68
N ARG A 71 -8.95 -1.97 3.80
CA ARG A 71 -8.56 -3.37 3.82
C ARG A 71 -9.82 -4.22 3.60
N MET A 72 -9.65 -5.34 2.93
CA MET A 72 -10.74 -6.27 2.66
C MET A 72 -10.25 -7.69 2.91
N ASP A 73 -10.97 -8.45 3.75
CA ASP A 73 -10.70 -9.88 3.93
C ASP A 73 -11.03 -10.64 2.65
N VAL A 74 -10.27 -11.68 2.38
CA VAL A 74 -10.54 -12.58 1.24
C VAL A 74 -11.96 -13.14 1.33
N SER A 75 -12.49 -13.35 2.55
CA SER A 75 -13.86 -13.85 2.74
C SER A 75 -14.91 -12.98 2.06
N VAL A 76 -14.70 -11.67 1.98
CA VAL A 76 -15.64 -10.76 1.32
C VAL A 76 -15.65 -11.01 -0.19
N LEU A 77 -14.48 -11.24 -0.78
CA LEU A 77 -14.37 -11.53 -2.21
C LEU A 77 -15.02 -12.88 -2.54
N THR A 78 -14.78 -13.89 -1.72
CA THR A 78 -15.40 -15.22 -1.95
C THR A 78 -16.92 -15.15 -1.82
N ALA A 79 -17.45 -14.33 -0.91
CA ALA A 79 -18.90 -14.16 -0.78
C ALA A 79 -19.51 -13.62 -2.08
N VAL A 80 -18.89 -12.65 -2.72
CA VAL A 80 -19.35 -12.08 -3.99
C VAL A 80 -19.29 -13.15 -5.10
N THR A 81 -18.19 -13.89 -5.20
CA THR A 81 -18.04 -14.93 -6.22
C THR A 81 -19.00 -16.09 -5.99
N ASP A 82 -19.25 -16.46 -4.74
CA ASP A 82 -20.22 -17.52 -4.39
C ASP A 82 -21.64 -17.12 -4.77
N ASP A 83 -22.02 -15.85 -4.53
CA ASP A 83 -23.32 -15.34 -4.95
C ASP A 83 -23.50 -15.41 -6.47
N ASN A 84 -22.45 -15.05 -7.22
CA ASN A 84 -22.47 -15.13 -8.68
C ASN A 84 -22.56 -16.58 -9.16
N ALA A 85 -21.84 -17.50 -8.53
CA ALA A 85 -21.87 -18.92 -8.87
C ALA A 85 -23.25 -19.52 -8.59
N THR A 86 -23.88 -19.15 -7.47
CA THR A 86 -25.23 -19.60 -7.10
C THR A 86 -26.25 -19.08 -8.12
N ALA A 87 -26.18 -17.81 -8.49
CA ALA A 87 -27.07 -17.22 -9.48
C ALA A 87 -26.94 -17.93 -10.83
N LEU A 88 -25.73 -18.25 -11.26
CA LEU A 88 -25.47 -18.96 -12.50
C LEU A 88 -26.05 -20.38 -12.45
N ALA A 89 -25.84 -21.07 -11.33
CA ALA A 89 -26.36 -22.43 -11.15
C ALA A 89 -27.88 -22.45 -11.21
N ILE A 90 -28.56 -21.48 -10.59
CA ILE A 90 -30.01 -21.35 -10.65
C ILE A 90 -30.47 -21.09 -12.08
N ALA A 91 -29.76 -20.22 -12.82
CA ALA A 91 -30.12 -19.86 -14.20
C ALA A 91 -29.94 -21.06 -15.15
N LEU A 92 -29.00 -21.94 -14.88
CA LEU A 92 -28.73 -23.12 -15.73
C LEU A 92 -29.56 -24.35 -15.33
N GLY A 93 -30.05 -24.37 -14.11
CA GLY A 93 -30.64 -25.53 -13.55
C GLY A 93 -32.07 -25.72 -13.60
#